data_ff3e927a1452b3e56e0aa42536a61505
#
_entry.id   ff3e927a1452b3e56e0aa42536a61505
#
_cell.length_a   1.000
_cell.length_b   1.000
_cell.length_c   1.000
_cell.angle_alpha   90.00
_cell.angle_beta   90.00
_cell.angle_gamma   90.00
#
_symmetry.space_group_name_H-M   'P 1'
#
loop_
_entity.id
_entity.type
_entity.pdbx_description
1 polymer ?
#
loop_
_entity_poly.entity_id
_entity_poly.type
_entity_poly.pdbx_seq_one_letter_code
_entity_poly.pdbx_strand_id
1 'polypeptide(L)'
;MSQTAIEFQNVTKKFNNAALPSVDRVSLTIEEGEFITILGSSGSGKTTLLKMVNRLYEPSEGKIFLFGEDISTVDVVKVRRRIGYVIQQIGLFPHMTIADNISVVPKLLNWDKKQTDERVDELLNLVGLLPEEFKRRYPSQLSGGQQQRVGLARALAVNPKIMLLDEPFGAIDAITRMKLQDELLRIHGGLKKTFLFVTHDINEAFKLGSRVIVMNEGTVRQFDTPARIVKNPADDFVASLIRSAREQEEFW
;
A
#
# COMPACT_ATOMS: atom_id res chain seq x y z
N MET A 1 -8.20 -22.58 -7.44
CA MET A 1 -7.30 -22.29 -6.31
C MET A 1 -6.77 -20.89 -6.54
N SER A 2 -6.83 -19.99 -5.54
CA SER A 2 -6.21 -18.68 -5.63
C SER A 2 -4.69 -18.86 -5.75
N GLN A 3 -4.03 -18.00 -6.49
CA GLN A 3 -2.58 -18.02 -6.64
C GLN A 3 -1.97 -17.15 -5.54
N THR A 4 -0.89 -17.61 -4.90
CA THR A 4 -0.14 -16.80 -3.94
C THR A 4 0.54 -15.63 -4.65
N ALA A 5 0.23 -14.40 -4.24
CA ALA A 5 0.82 -13.19 -4.79
C ALA A 5 2.12 -12.81 -4.08
N ILE A 6 2.12 -12.88 -2.73
CA ILE A 6 3.29 -12.55 -1.91
C ILE A 6 3.45 -13.62 -0.84
N GLU A 7 4.67 -14.11 -0.68
CA GLU A 7 5.03 -15.05 0.40
C GLU A 7 6.28 -14.54 1.13
N PHE A 8 6.17 -14.51 2.46
CA PHE A 8 7.29 -14.23 3.36
C PHE A 8 7.69 -15.54 4.04
N GLN A 9 8.97 -15.90 3.97
CA GLN A 9 9.54 -17.10 4.59
C GLN A 9 10.62 -16.69 5.60
N ASN A 10 10.30 -16.72 6.90
CA ASN A 10 11.17 -16.37 8.04
C ASN A 10 11.92 -15.05 7.85
N VAL A 11 11.22 -14.04 7.36
CA VAL A 11 11.79 -12.74 6.99
C VAL A 11 12.15 -11.94 8.22
N THR A 12 13.42 -11.58 8.34
CA THR A 12 13.96 -10.73 9.41
C THR A 12 14.68 -9.52 8.81
N LYS A 13 14.47 -8.34 9.41
CA LYS A 13 15.22 -7.12 9.09
C LYS A 13 15.77 -6.50 10.35
N LYS A 14 17.10 -6.48 10.47
CA LYS A 14 17.83 -5.75 11.50
C LYS A 14 18.70 -4.68 10.84
N PHE A 15 18.62 -3.44 11.32
CA PHE A 15 19.48 -2.36 10.88
C PHE A 15 20.78 -2.35 11.70
N ASN A 16 21.89 -1.91 11.11
CA ASN A 16 23.24 -2.05 11.66
C ASN A 16 23.43 -1.56 13.10
N ASN A 17 22.70 -0.54 13.54
CA ASN A 17 22.85 0.02 14.89
C ASN A 17 21.65 -0.26 15.80
N ALA A 18 20.74 -1.15 15.40
CA ALA A 18 19.56 -1.47 16.20
C ALA A 18 19.82 -2.64 17.14
N ALA A 19 19.41 -2.52 18.40
CA ALA A 19 19.48 -3.61 19.37
C ALA A 19 18.57 -4.79 18.97
N LEU A 20 17.35 -4.46 18.53
CA LEU A 20 16.33 -5.42 18.11
C LEU A 20 16.06 -5.32 16.59
N PRO A 21 15.57 -6.39 15.96
CA PRO A 21 15.14 -6.34 14.57
C PRO A 21 13.87 -5.48 14.43
N SER A 22 13.78 -4.73 13.32
CA SER A 22 12.57 -3.98 12.97
C SER A 22 11.46 -4.88 12.42
N VAL A 23 11.83 -6.04 11.89
CA VAL A 23 10.94 -7.14 11.48
C VAL A 23 11.62 -8.43 11.91
N ASP A 24 10.92 -9.30 12.64
CA ASP A 24 11.48 -10.52 13.20
C ASP A 24 10.69 -11.76 12.75
N ARG A 25 11.33 -12.64 11.99
CA ARG A 25 10.90 -13.98 11.56
C ARG A 25 9.46 -14.05 11.01
N VAL A 26 9.08 -13.07 10.19
CA VAL A 26 7.75 -13.04 9.59
C VAL A 26 7.61 -14.14 8.54
N SER A 27 6.59 -15.00 8.71
CA SER A 27 6.18 -16.02 7.75
C SER A 27 4.67 -15.93 7.53
N LEU A 28 4.25 -15.58 6.32
CA LEU A 28 2.82 -15.48 5.92
C LEU A 28 2.67 -15.49 4.41
N THR A 29 1.46 -15.78 3.95
CA THR A 29 1.10 -15.79 2.53
C THR A 29 -0.10 -14.88 2.28
N ILE A 30 -0.03 -14.16 1.14
CA ILE A 30 -1.06 -13.24 0.66
C ILE A 30 -1.49 -13.74 -0.73
N GLU A 31 -2.78 -13.93 -0.91
CA GLU A 31 -3.33 -14.43 -2.16
C GLU A 31 -3.55 -13.31 -3.19
N GLU A 32 -3.58 -13.66 -4.47
CA GLU A 32 -3.85 -12.71 -5.55
C GLU A 32 -5.27 -12.11 -5.38
N GLY A 33 -5.35 -10.78 -5.51
CA GLY A 33 -6.60 -10.04 -5.39
C GLY A 33 -7.02 -9.68 -3.97
N GLU A 34 -6.28 -10.07 -2.93
CA GLU A 34 -6.58 -9.65 -1.56
C GLU A 34 -6.25 -8.16 -1.33
N PHE A 35 -7.04 -7.52 -0.47
CA PHE A 35 -6.71 -6.24 0.13
C PHE A 35 -6.22 -6.48 1.56
N ILE A 36 -4.91 -6.43 1.77
CA ILE A 36 -4.30 -6.65 3.08
C ILE A 36 -3.94 -5.31 3.71
N THR A 37 -4.40 -5.10 4.93
CA THR A 37 -3.95 -3.97 5.74
C THR A 37 -2.90 -4.42 6.75
N ILE A 38 -1.91 -3.56 7.01
CA ILE A 38 -0.85 -3.78 8.00
C ILE A 38 -1.04 -2.73 9.08
N LEU A 39 -1.52 -3.16 10.25
CA LEU A 39 -1.89 -2.33 11.38
C LEU A 39 -0.87 -2.49 12.51
N GLY A 40 -0.61 -1.43 13.26
CA GLY A 40 0.22 -1.44 14.46
C GLY A 40 0.70 -0.05 14.85
N SER A 41 1.29 0.08 16.04
CA SER A 41 1.83 1.34 16.54
C SER A 41 3.01 1.86 15.68
N SER A 42 3.38 3.13 15.88
CA SER A 42 4.60 3.67 15.28
C SER A 42 5.82 2.84 15.71
N GLY A 43 6.72 2.54 14.78
CA GLY A 43 7.91 1.71 15.05
C GLY A 43 7.66 0.20 15.08
N SER A 44 6.44 -0.30 14.90
CA SER A 44 6.15 -1.74 14.92
C SER A 44 6.69 -2.55 13.71
N GLY A 45 7.32 -1.90 12.72
CA GLY A 45 7.94 -2.58 11.57
C GLY A 45 7.13 -2.58 10.28
N LYS A 46 5.90 -2.04 10.25
CA LYS A 46 4.97 -2.04 9.10
C LYS A 46 5.60 -1.53 7.79
N THR A 47 6.08 -0.28 7.82
CA THR A 47 6.74 0.34 6.66
C THR A 47 8.01 -0.41 6.26
N THR A 48 8.73 -1.00 7.22
CA THR A 48 9.91 -1.84 6.92
C THR A 48 9.51 -3.10 6.17
N LEU A 49 8.46 -3.80 6.63
CA LEU A 49 7.91 -4.97 5.96
C LEU A 49 7.46 -4.64 4.53
N LEU A 50 6.69 -3.54 4.37
CA LEU A 50 6.24 -3.05 3.06
C LEU A 50 7.42 -2.74 2.12
N LYS A 51 8.44 -2.03 2.61
CA LYS A 51 9.63 -1.64 1.83
C LYS A 51 10.49 -2.82 1.40
N MET A 52 10.46 -3.93 2.13
CA MET A 52 11.15 -5.16 1.71
C MET A 52 10.48 -5.82 0.51
N VAL A 53 9.15 -5.77 0.37
CA VAL A 53 8.44 -6.27 -0.82
C VAL A 53 8.90 -5.54 -2.09
N ASN A 54 9.15 -4.22 -2.00
CA ASN A 54 9.64 -3.41 -3.12
C ASN A 54 11.18 -3.35 -3.21
N ARG A 55 11.89 -4.18 -2.42
CA ARG A 55 13.36 -4.21 -2.34
C ARG A 55 14.00 -2.82 -2.16
N LEU A 56 13.32 -1.93 -1.42
CA LEU A 56 13.95 -0.71 -0.90
C LEU A 56 14.83 -1.03 0.31
N TYR A 57 14.46 -2.09 1.03
CA TYR A 57 15.30 -2.74 2.03
C TYR A 57 15.43 -4.21 1.67
N GLU A 58 16.64 -4.76 1.76
CA GLU A 58 16.86 -6.20 1.65
C GLU A 58 16.63 -6.85 3.03
N PRO A 59 15.99 -8.02 3.12
CA PRO A 59 15.96 -8.82 4.33
C PRO A 59 17.37 -9.09 4.86
N SER A 60 17.52 -9.14 6.18
CA SER A 60 18.76 -9.63 6.80
C SER A 60 18.80 -11.17 6.80
N GLU A 61 17.62 -11.79 6.93
CA GLU A 61 17.43 -13.25 6.89
C GLU A 61 16.07 -13.56 6.26
N GLY A 62 15.90 -14.79 5.78
CA GLY A 62 14.68 -15.24 5.12
C GLY A 62 14.56 -14.80 3.67
N LYS A 63 13.40 -15.06 3.07
CA LYS A 63 13.12 -14.80 1.65
C LYS A 63 11.73 -14.24 1.43
N ILE A 64 11.59 -13.46 0.36
CA ILE A 64 10.30 -12.95 -0.11
C ILE A 64 10.09 -13.42 -1.53
N PHE A 65 8.90 -13.97 -1.80
CA PHE A 65 8.52 -14.42 -3.13
C PHE A 65 7.34 -13.59 -3.65
N LEU A 66 7.40 -13.22 -4.91
CA LEU A 66 6.28 -12.63 -5.64
C LEU A 66 5.85 -13.60 -6.75
N PHE A 67 4.61 -14.06 -6.68
CA PHE A 67 4.06 -15.06 -7.61
C PHE A 67 4.97 -16.29 -7.76
N GLY A 68 5.55 -16.77 -6.64
CA GLY A 68 6.44 -17.93 -6.59
C GLY A 68 7.91 -17.65 -6.99
N GLU A 69 8.25 -16.42 -7.40
CA GLU A 69 9.61 -16.03 -7.79
C GLU A 69 10.35 -15.36 -6.61
N ASP A 70 11.50 -15.90 -6.19
CA ASP A 70 12.36 -15.29 -5.16
C ASP A 70 12.88 -13.93 -5.67
N ILE A 71 12.40 -12.83 -5.05
CA ILE A 71 12.74 -11.48 -5.52
C ILE A 71 14.22 -11.12 -5.37
N SER A 72 14.97 -11.81 -4.51
CA SER A 72 16.40 -11.58 -4.32
C SER A 72 17.23 -11.97 -5.55
N THR A 73 16.74 -12.92 -6.35
CA THR A 73 17.39 -13.44 -7.57
C THR A 73 17.05 -12.65 -8.82
N VAL A 74 16.07 -11.75 -8.75
CA VAL A 74 15.58 -10.95 -9.88
C VAL A 74 16.27 -9.59 -9.87
N ASP A 75 16.48 -9.00 -11.06
CA ASP A 75 16.92 -7.61 -11.15
C ASP A 75 15.95 -6.67 -10.42
N VAL A 76 16.48 -5.78 -9.57
CA VAL A 76 15.69 -4.92 -8.69
C VAL A 76 14.76 -3.97 -9.45
N VAL A 77 15.17 -3.51 -10.63
CA VAL A 77 14.35 -2.62 -11.47
C VAL A 77 13.16 -3.40 -12.04
N LYS A 78 13.38 -4.68 -12.43
CA LYS A 78 12.29 -5.56 -12.90
C LYS A 78 11.28 -5.82 -11.79
N VAL A 79 11.73 -6.05 -10.53
CA VAL A 79 10.82 -6.21 -9.39
C VAL A 79 9.98 -4.94 -9.21
N ARG A 80 10.61 -3.77 -9.12
CA ARG A 80 9.93 -2.48 -8.88
C ARG A 80 8.96 -2.10 -9.99
N ARG A 81 9.22 -2.47 -11.24
CA ARG A 81 8.31 -2.23 -12.38
C ARG A 81 7.02 -3.03 -12.32
N ARG A 82 6.99 -4.14 -11.56
CA ARG A 82 5.79 -4.98 -11.35
C ARG A 82 4.90 -4.49 -10.19
N ILE A 83 5.37 -3.49 -9.42
CA ILE A 83 4.76 -3.02 -8.19
C ILE A 83 4.40 -1.54 -8.34
N GLY A 84 3.15 -1.19 -8.06
CA GLY A 84 2.74 0.20 -7.85
C GLY A 84 3.02 0.59 -6.40
N TYR A 85 3.69 1.72 -6.18
CA TYR A 85 4.03 2.16 -4.83
C TYR A 85 3.58 3.60 -4.60
N VAL A 86 2.72 3.77 -3.59
CA VAL A 86 2.29 5.06 -3.08
C VAL A 86 2.98 5.28 -1.74
N ILE A 87 3.86 6.29 -1.68
CA ILE A 87 4.61 6.64 -0.47
C ILE A 87 3.81 7.58 0.42
N GLN A 88 4.14 7.63 1.71
CA GLN A 88 3.49 8.46 2.74
C GLN A 88 3.44 9.95 2.36
N GLN A 89 4.54 10.51 1.87
CA GLN A 89 4.54 11.80 1.18
C GLN A 89 4.23 11.54 -0.29
N ILE A 90 3.20 12.17 -0.83
CA ILE A 90 2.65 11.89 -2.18
C ILE A 90 3.75 11.86 -3.25
N GLY A 91 4.81 12.66 -3.09
CA GLY A 91 6.02 12.61 -3.91
C GLY A 91 5.78 12.89 -5.39
N LEU A 92 4.77 13.72 -5.73
CA LEU A 92 4.61 14.21 -7.09
C LEU A 92 5.78 15.13 -7.44
N PHE A 93 6.24 15.07 -8.69
CA PHE A 93 7.27 15.95 -9.21
C PHE A 93 6.67 17.35 -9.41
N PRO A 94 7.07 18.37 -8.60
CA PRO A 94 6.40 19.67 -8.57
C PRO A 94 6.56 20.47 -9.87
N HIS A 95 7.60 20.20 -10.64
CA HIS A 95 7.93 20.83 -11.92
C HIS A 95 7.32 20.13 -13.13
N MET A 96 6.59 19.04 -12.93
CA MET A 96 5.91 18.28 -13.97
C MET A 96 4.40 18.51 -13.90
N THR A 97 3.74 18.48 -15.06
CA THR A 97 2.27 18.46 -15.10
C THR A 97 1.71 17.17 -14.50
N ILE A 98 0.40 17.13 -14.25
CA ILE A 98 -0.27 15.91 -13.77
C ILE A 98 -0.14 14.77 -14.79
N ALA A 99 -0.31 15.06 -16.08
CA ALA A 99 -0.10 14.07 -17.14
C ALA A 99 1.34 13.55 -17.16
N ASP A 100 2.34 14.44 -17.00
CA ASP A 100 3.74 14.02 -16.94
C ASP A 100 4.04 13.17 -15.71
N ASN A 101 3.50 13.53 -14.54
CA ASN A 101 3.63 12.73 -13.32
C ASN A 101 3.10 11.30 -13.51
N ILE A 102 1.92 11.13 -14.11
CA ILE A 102 1.32 9.81 -14.34
C ILE A 102 2.14 9.05 -15.41
N SER A 103 2.65 9.73 -16.43
CA SER A 103 3.34 9.11 -17.55
C SER A 103 4.83 8.80 -17.31
N VAL A 104 5.39 9.08 -16.13
CA VAL A 104 6.82 8.84 -15.84
C VAL A 104 7.22 7.39 -16.12
N VAL A 105 6.50 6.43 -15.56
CA VAL A 105 6.87 5.00 -15.72
C VAL A 105 6.56 4.48 -17.14
N PRO A 106 5.42 4.77 -17.76
CA PRO A 106 5.20 4.50 -19.18
C PRO A 106 6.31 5.00 -20.10
N LYS A 107 6.76 6.27 -19.92
CA LYS A 107 7.88 6.84 -20.68
C LYS A 107 9.19 6.09 -20.44
N LEU A 108 9.51 5.73 -19.21
CA LEU A 108 10.69 4.89 -18.88
C LEU A 108 10.63 3.49 -19.50
N LEU A 109 9.44 3.00 -19.82
CA LEU A 109 9.22 1.73 -20.49
C LEU A 109 9.12 1.87 -22.03
N ASN A 110 9.38 3.06 -22.56
CA ASN A 110 9.30 3.39 -23.98
C ASN A 110 7.92 3.11 -24.61
N TRP A 111 6.83 3.35 -23.85
CA TRP A 111 5.50 3.32 -24.42
C TRP A 111 5.37 4.43 -25.47
N ASP A 112 4.64 4.19 -26.53
CA ASP A 112 4.36 5.23 -27.51
C ASP A 112 3.49 6.33 -26.89
N LYS A 113 3.53 7.51 -27.55
CA LYS A 113 2.85 8.71 -27.05
C LYS A 113 1.34 8.50 -26.96
N LYS A 114 0.73 7.89 -27.98
CA LYS A 114 -0.72 7.71 -28.04
C LYS A 114 -1.19 6.79 -26.92
N GLN A 115 -0.54 5.64 -26.74
CA GLN A 115 -0.82 4.69 -25.65
C GLN A 115 -0.66 5.34 -24.27
N THR A 116 0.37 6.16 -24.10
CA THR A 116 0.61 6.88 -22.84
C THR A 116 -0.48 7.90 -22.57
N ASP A 117 -0.88 8.70 -23.57
CA ASP A 117 -1.92 9.72 -23.41
C ASP A 117 -3.29 9.11 -23.12
N GLU A 118 -3.66 8.02 -23.81
CA GLU A 118 -4.90 7.25 -23.55
C GLU A 118 -4.90 6.68 -22.13
N ARG A 119 -3.76 6.15 -21.68
CA ARG A 119 -3.63 5.61 -20.32
C ARG A 119 -3.73 6.67 -19.24
N VAL A 120 -3.18 7.85 -19.47
CA VAL A 120 -3.32 9.01 -18.56
C VAL A 120 -4.79 9.41 -18.42
N ASP A 121 -5.54 9.46 -19.53
CA ASP A 121 -6.97 9.79 -19.51
C ASP A 121 -7.80 8.74 -18.76
N GLU A 122 -7.56 7.47 -19.04
CA GLU A 122 -8.18 6.36 -18.34
C GLU A 122 -7.97 6.46 -16.81
N LEU A 123 -6.72 6.68 -16.39
CA LEU A 123 -6.37 6.73 -14.97
C LEU A 123 -6.91 7.97 -14.26
N LEU A 124 -6.92 9.12 -14.90
CA LEU A 124 -7.55 10.32 -14.34
C LEU A 124 -9.05 10.11 -14.15
N ASN A 125 -9.74 9.55 -15.13
CA ASN A 125 -11.15 9.18 -14.99
C ASN A 125 -11.37 8.15 -13.88
N LEU A 126 -10.50 7.14 -13.77
CA LEU A 126 -10.57 6.11 -12.73
C LEU A 126 -10.52 6.71 -11.32
N VAL A 127 -9.71 7.74 -11.10
CA VAL A 127 -9.57 8.42 -9.81
C VAL A 127 -10.47 9.66 -9.67
N GLY A 128 -11.48 9.82 -10.54
CA GLY A 128 -12.49 10.86 -10.47
C GLY A 128 -11.95 12.27 -10.72
N LEU A 129 -10.95 12.42 -11.58
CA LEU A 129 -10.40 13.69 -12.04
C LEU A 129 -10.59 13.82 -13.55
N LEU A 130 -11.31 14.87 -14.01
CA LEU A 130 -11.58 15.07 -15.43
C LEU A 130 -10.27 15.37 -16.20
N PRO A 131 -9.90 14.58 -17.22
CA PRO A 131 -8.64 14.76 -17.95
C PRO A 131 -8.46 16.15 -18.55
N GLU A 132 -9.49 16.70 -19.18
CA GLU A 132 -9.49 18.03 -19.81
C GLU A 132 -9.20 19.15 -18.80
N GLU A 133 -9.55 18.96 -17.55
CA GLU A 133 -9.33 19.94 -16.49
C GLU A 133 -7.97 19.77 -15.80
N PHE A 134 -7.55 18.51 -15.55
CA PHE A 134 -6.42 18.23 -14.66
C PHE A 134 -5.10 17.92 -15.37
N LYS A 135 -5.10 17.40 -16.59
CA LYS A 135 -3.88 16.96 -17.29
C LYS A 135 -2.76 18.01 -17.29
N ARG A 136 -3.12 19.27 -17.53
CA ARG A 136 -2.16 20.37 -17.72
C ARG A 136 -1.83 21.13 -16.44
N ARG A 137 -2.51 20.80 -15.33
CA ARG A 137 -2.21 21.41 -14.02
C ARG A 137 -0.90 20.89 -13.46
N TYR A 138 -0.35 21.64 -12.51
CA TYR A 138 0.80 21.25 -11.70
C TYR A 138 0.34 20.82 -10.31
N PRO A 139 1.14 20.03 -9.57
CA PRO A 139 0.78 19.58 -8.22
C PRO A 139 0.38 20.72 -7.26
N SER A 140 1.03 21.87 -7.33
CA SER A 140 0.71 23.05 -6.50
C SER A 140 -0.69 23.63 -6.71
N GLN A 141 -1.35 23.27 -7.80
CA GLN A 141 -2.72 23.72 -8.13
C GLN A 141 -3.80 22.73 -7.67
N LEU A 142 -3.41 21.67 -6.98
CA LEU A 142 -4.29 20.60 -6.51
C LEU A 142 -4.41 20.62 -4.97
N SER A 143 -5.59 20.26 -4.45
CA SER A 143 -5.76 19.95 -3.04
C SER A 143 -4.98 18.68 -2.66
N GLY A 144 -4.69 18.48 -1.36
CA GLY A 144 -4.00 17.28 -0.89
C GLY A 144 -4.69 15.97 -1.31
N GLY A 145 -6.02 15.90 -1.24
CA GLY A 145 -6.78 14.74 -1.71
C GLY A 145 -6.69 14.52 -3.22
N GLN A 146 -6.69 15.59 -4.02
CA GLN A 146 -6.48 15.49 -5.47
C GLN A 146 -5.05 15.02 -5.80
N GLN A 147 -4.03 15.54 -5.09
CA GLN A 147 -2.66 15.07 -5.24
C GLN A 147 -2.53 13.58 -4.91
N GLN A 148 -3.22 13.10 -3.86
CA GLN A 148 -3.25 11.70 -3.48
C GLN A 148 -3.84 10.82 -4.59
N ARG A 149 -4.95 11.23 -5.20
CA ARG A 149 -5.55 10.54 -6.34
C ARG A 149 -4.59 10.46 -7.54
N VAL A 150 -3.87 11.54 -7.82
CA VAL A 150 -2.82 11.54 -8.87
C VAL A 150 -1.68 10.59 -8.51
N GLY A 151 -1.26 10.54 -7.24
CA GLY A 151 -0.27 9.58 -6.75
C GLY A 151 -0.70 8.12 -6.97
N LEU A 152 -1.97 7.81 -6.71
CA LEU A 152 -2.56 6.50 -6.99
C LEU A 152 -2.62 6.21 -8.49
N ALA A 153 -3.06 7.16 -9.32
CA ALA A 153 -3.07 7.06 -10.77
C ALA A 153 -1.67 6.76 -11.32
N ARG A 154 -0.64 7.50 -10.84
CA ARG A 154 0.76 7.27 -11.21
C ARG A 154 1.24 5.86 -10.84
N ALA A 155 0.89 5.38 -9.66
CA ALA A 155 1.26 4.03 -9.23
C ALA A 155 0.59 2.92 -10.06
N LEU A 156 -0.60 3.19 -10.61
CA LEU A 156 -1.36 2.30 -11.48
C LEU A 156 -0.96 2.38 -12.96
N ALA A 157 -0.08 3.31 -13.35
CA ALA A 157 0.17 3.67 -14.75
C ALA A 157 0.53 2.47 -15.64
N VAL A 158 1.38 1.57 -15.16
CA VAL A 158 1.84 0.39 -15.90
C VAL A 158 1.06 -0.90 -15.56
N ASN A 159 -0.12 -0.73 -14.98
CA ASN A 159 -1.02 -1.84 -14.64
C ASN A 159 -0.37 -2.92 -13.72
N PRO A 160 0.28 -2.54 -12.60
CA PRO A 160 0.96 -3.48 -11.72
C PRO A 160 -0.04 -4.48 -11.13
N LYS A 161 0.42 -5.70 -10.80
CA LYS A 161 -0.39 -6.71 -10.10
C LYS A 161 -0.45 -6.49 -8.58
N ILE A 162 0.55 -5.83 -8.02
CA ILE A 162 0.68 -5.53 -6.59
C ILE A 162 0.72 -4.02 -6.39
N MET A 163 -0.04 -3.53 -5.42
CA MET A 163 -0.06 -2.15 -4.98
C MET A 163 0.40 -2.06 -3.53
N LEU A 164 1.42 -1.28 -3.27
CA LEU A 164 1.91 -0.97 -1.93
C LEU A 164 1.53 0.47 -1.58
N LEU A 165 0.86 0.67 -0.45
CA LEU A 165 0.41 1.97 0.02
C LEU A 165 0.93 2.20 1.45
N ASP A 166 1.83 3.16 1.64
CA ASP A 166 2.47 3.47 2.91
C ASP A 166 1.80 4.69 3.53
N GLU A 167 0.87 4.50 4.48
CA GLU A 167 0.08 5.53 5.15
C GLU A 167 -0.48 6.62 4.20
N PRO A 168 -1.18 6.25 3.12
CA PRO A 168 -1.52 7.20 2.06
C PRO A 168 -2.49 8.31 2.51
N PHE A 169 -3.18 8.16 3.65
CA PHE A 169 -4.20 9.11 4.11
C PHE A 169 -3.79 9.91 5.35
N GLY A 170 -2.54 9.79 5.81
CA GLY A 170 -2.06 10.36 7.08
C GLY A 170 -2.19 11.88 7.21
N ALA A 171 -2.15 12.63 6.10
CA ALA A 171 -2.20 14.09 6.10
C ALA A 171 -3.53 14.66 5.54
N ILE A 172 -4.60 13.85 5.51
CA ILE A 172 -5.89 14.21 4.89
C ILE A 172 -6.96 14.37 5.98
N ASP A 173 -7.82 15.38 5.84
CA ASP A 173 -8.96 15.60 6.73
C ASP A 173 -9.93 14.40 6.71
N ALA A 174 -10.69 14.22 7.80
CA ALA A 174 -11.54 13.05 8.01
C ALA A 174 -12.59 12.82 6.89
N ILE A 175 -13.23 13.88 6.42
CA ILE A 175 -14.30 13.78 5.39
C ILE A 175 -13.70 13.34 4.05
N THR A 176 -12.60 13.97 3.65
CA THR A 176 -11.89 13.62 2.42
C THR A 176 -11.30 12.22 2.50
N ARG A 177 -10.76 11.82 3.66
CA ARG A 177 -10.23 10.47 3.91
C ARG A 177 -11.30 9.40 3.69
N MET A 178 -12.49 9.56 4.27
CA MET A 178 -13.59 8.61 4.07
C MET A 178 -13.93 8.43 2.59
N LYS A 179 -14.04 9.51 1.84
CA LYS A 179 -14.31 9.47 0.39
C LYS A 179 -13.21 8.74 -0.38
N LEU A 180 -11.94 8.99 -0.03
CA LEU A 180 -10.79 8.34 -0.67
C LEU A 180 -10.70 6.84 -0.34
N GLN A 181 -11.08 6.44 0.87
CA GLN A 181 -11.19 5.02 1.25
C GLN A 181 -12.25 4.30 0.41
N ASP A 182 -13.45 4.89 0.28
CA ASP A 182 -14.53 4.31 -0.53
C ASP A 182 -14.13 4.20 -2.00
N GLU A 183 -13.44 5.22 -2.52
CA GLU A 183 -12.91 5.20 -3.87
C GLU A 183 -11.83 4.13 -4.07
N LEU A 184 -10.93 3.97 -3.10
CA LEU A 184 -9.89 2.93 -3.13
C LEU A 184 -10.50 1.53 -3.15
N LEU A 185 -11.55 1.27 -2.35
CA LEU A 185 -12.30 0.01 -2.38
C LEU A 185 -12.96 -0.22 -3.74
N ARG A 186 -13.58 0.81 -4.33
CA ARG A 186 -14.18 0.74 -5.67
C ARG A 186 -13.13 0.39 -6.74
N ILE A 187 -11.97 1.05 -6.69
CA ILE A 187 -10.85 0.78 -7.60
C ILE A 187 -10.33 -0.65 -7.42
N HIS A 188 -10.12 -1.09 -6.18
CA HIS A 188 -9.68 -2.46 -5.88
C HIS A 188 -10.67 -3.50 -6.43
N GLY A 189 -11.97 -3.33 -6.16
CA GLY A 189 -13.02 -4.25 -6.63
C GLY A 189 -13.07 -4.39 -8.15
N GLY A 190 -12.79 -3.30 -8.89
CA GLY A 190 -12.74 -3.29 -10.35
C GLY A 190 -11.48 -3.88 -10.97
N LEU A 191 -10.35 -3.82 -10.26
CA LEU A 191 -9.03 -4.15 -10.82
C LEU A 191 -8.51 -5.54 -10.46
N LYS A 192 -9.09 -6.21 -9.44
CA LYS A 192 -8.65 -7.52 -8.91
C LYS A 192 -7.14 -7.60 -8.64
N LYS A 193 -6.55 -6.53 -8.09
CA LYS A 193 -5.12 -6.44 -7.75
C LYS A 193 -4.89 -6.73 -6.28
N THR A 194 -3.69 -7.19 -5.94
CA THR A 194 -3.30 -7.39 -4.54
C THR A 194 -2.83 -6.07 -3.94
N PHE A 195 -3.44 -5.64 -2.84
CA PHE A 195 -3.09 -4.41 -2.14
C PHE A 195 -2.48 -4.72 -0.78
N LEU A 196 -1.34 -4.09 -0.48
CA LEU A 196 -0.77 -3.98 0.86
C LEU A 196 -0.86 -2.53 1.30
N PHE A 197 -1.57 -2.29 2.38
CA PHE A 197 -1.88 -0.96 2.87
C PHE A 197 -1.43 -0.81 4.33
N VAL A 198 -0.46 0.06 4.58
CA VAL A 198 0.02 0.37 5.94
C VAL A 198 -0.84 1.47 6.54
N THR A 199 -1.27 1.27 7.77
CA THR A 199 -1.96 2.28 8.57
C THR A 199 -1.69 2.08 10.06
N HIS A 200 -1.92 3.13 10.85
CA HIS A 200 -1.98 3.07 12.31
C HIS A 200 -3.42 3.22 12.84
N ASP A 201 -4.39 3.42 11.95
CA ASP A 201 -5.81 3.58 12.27
C ASP A 201 -6.53 2.22 12.11
N ILE A 202 -7.11 1.72 13.21
CA ILE A 202 -7.79 0.42 13.24
C ILE A 202 -9.08 0.42 12.41
N ASN A 203 -9.83 1.54 12.42
CA ASN A 203 -11.07 1.65 11.66
C ASN A 203 -10.78 1.61 10.16
N GLU A 204 -9.71 2.27 9.74
CA GLU A 204 -9.20 2.23 8.37
C GLU A 204 -8.76 0.81 7.99
N ALA A 205 -7.98 0.15 8.86
CA ALA A 205 -7.51 -1.22 8.62
C ALA A 205 -8.68 -2.20 8.47
N PHE A 206 -9.69 -2.10 9.32
CA PHE A 206 -10.83 -3.03 9.32
C PHE A 206 -11.84 -2.72 8.21
N LYS A 207 -11.99 -1.46 7.81
CA LYS A 207 -12.83 -1.06 6.69
C LYS A 207 -12.27 -1.54 5.34
N LEU A 208 -10.95 -1.42 5.14
CA LEU A 208 -10.32 -1.66 3.86
C LEU A 208 -9.85 -3.11 3.68
N GLY A 209 -9.34 -3.73 4.76
CA GLY A 209 -8.69 -5.03 4.68
C GLY A 209 -9.66 -6.20 4.58
N SER A 210 -9.50 -7.04 3.56
CA SER A 210 -10.09 -8.40 3.56
C SER A 210 -9.49 -9.25 4.68
N ARG A 211 -8.19 -9.07 4.93
CA ARG A 211 -7.44 -9.59 6.08
C ARG A 211 -6.50 -8.50 6.62
N VAL A 212 -6.17 -8.58 7.89
CA VAL A 212 -5.34 -7.59 8.61
C VAL A 212 -4.14 -8.30 9.22
N ILE A 213 -2.95 -7.79 8.96
CA ILE A 213 -1.71 -8.12 9.66
C ILE A 213 -1.58 -7.15 10.84
N VAL A 214 -1.70 -7.63 12.06
CA VAL A 214 -1.45 -6.83 13.26
C VAL A 214 0.00 -7.02 13.67
N MET A 215 0.78 -5.92 13.70
CA MET A 215 2.19 -5.93 14.06
C MET A 215 2.47 -5.19 15.35
N ASN A 216 3.33 -5.77 16.17
CA ASN A 216 3.90 -5.11 17.34
C ASN A 216 5.37 -5.51 17.52
N GLU A 217 6.24 -4.54 17.82
CA GLU A 217 7.68 -4.77 18.10
C GLU A 217 8.38 -5.69 17.07
N GLY A 218 8.13 -5.43 15.79
CA GLY A 218 8.72 -6.18 14.68
C GLY A 218 8.08 -7.54 14.39
N THR A 219 7.14 -8.02 15.21
CA THR A 219 6.50 -9.32 15.06
C THR A 219 5.07 -9.21 14.54
N VAL A 220 4.61 -10.22 13.80
CA VAL A 220 3.19 -10.39 13.47
C VAL A 220 2.49 -11.05 14.65
N ARG A 221 1.57 -10.32 15.29
CA ARG A 221 0.79 -10.80 16.44
C ARG A 221 -0.43 -11.60 16.00
N GLN A 222 -1.08 -11.14 14.91
CA GLN A 222 -2.21 -11.84 14.31
C GLN A 222 -2.32 -11.52 12.83
N PHE A 223 -2.77 -12.48 12.04
CA PHE A 223 -3.09 -12.29 10.62
C PHE A 223 -4.40 -13.01 10.30
N ASP A 224 -5.50 -12.30 10.24
CA ASP A 224 -6.83 -12.88 10.01
C ASP A 224 -7.79 -11.83 9.44
N THR A 225 -9.05 -12.22 9.20
CA THR A 225 -10.12 -11.29 8.84
C THR A 225 -10.46 -10.36 10.01
N PRO A 226 -10.93 -9.11 9.76
CA PRO A 226 -11.37 -8.19 10.82
C PRO A 226 -12.33 -8.84 11.81
N ALA A 227 -13.33 -9.58 11.32
CA ALA A 227 -14.32 -10.24 12.17
C ALA A 227 -13.71 -11.27 13.12
N ARG A 228 -12.70 -12.04 12.68
CA ARG A 228 -12.00 -13.01 13.54
C ARG A 228 -11.10 -12.33 14.54
N ILE A 229 -10.40 -11.26 14.15
CA ILE A 229 -9.55 -10.48 15.05
C ILE A 229 -10.39 -9.90 16.19
N VAL A 230 -11.57 -9.34 15.90
CA VAL A 230 -12.49 -8.80 16.91
C VAL A 230 -13.06 -9.87 17.82
N LYS A 231 -13.39 -11.04 17.28
CA LYS A 231 -14.01 -12.13 18.04
C LYS A 231 -13.01 -12.94 18.89
N ASN A 232 -11.82 -13.16 18.35
CA ASN A 232 -10.78 -14.01 18.92
C ASN A 232 -9.41 -13.31 18.80
N PRO A 233 -9.13 -12.28 19.61
CA PRO A 233 -7.82 -11.63 19.63
C PRO A 233 -6.75 -12.64 20.09
N ALA A 234 -5.62 -12.68 19.40
CA ALA A 234 -4.57 -13.66 19.63
C ALA A 234 -3.81 -13.45 20.97
N ASP A 235 -3.78 -12.21 21.46
CA ASP A 235 -3.11 -11.84 22.70
C ASP A 235 -3.68 -10.55 23.30
N ASP A 236 -3.15 -10.15 24.48
CA ASP A 236 -3.58 -8.95 25.20
C ASP A 236 -3.31 -7.65 24.42
N PHE A 237 -2.26 -7.60 23.61
CA PHE A 237 -1.98 -6.43 22.77
C PHE A 237 -3.08 -6.24 21.71
N VAL A 238 -3.45 -7.30 20.99
CA VAL A 238 -4.54 -7.25 20.01
C VAL A 238 -5.87 -6.92 20.68
N ALA A 239 -6.14 -7.53 21.86
CA ALA A 239 -7.35 -7.24 22.64
C ALA A 239 -7.41 -5.77 23.08
N SER A 240 -6.29 -5.20 23.55
CA SER A 240 -6.23 -3.79 23.96
C SER A 240 -6.45 -2.83 22.79
N LEU A 241 -5.90 -3.16 21.62
CA LEU A 241 -6.08 -2.38 20.39
C LEU A 241 -7.56 -2.29 19.98
N ILE A 242 -8.28 -3.44 20.05
CA ILE A 242 -9.71 -3.50 19.73
C ILE A 242 -10.53 -2.70 20.75
N ARG A 243 -10.19 -2.81 22.04
CA ARG A 243 -10.87 -2.07 23.12
C ARG A 243 -10.76 -0.57 22.93
N SER A 244 -9.54 -0.07 22.67
CA SER A 244 -9.32 1.36 22.41
C SER A 244 -10.13 1.89 21.22
N ALA A 245 -10.30 1.09 20.16
CA ALA A 245 -11.12 1.48 19.01
C ALA A 245 -12.60 1.59 19.39
N ARG A 246 -13.14 0.63 20.16
CA ARG A 246 -14.55 0.67 20.62
C ARG A 246 -14.83 1.84 21.54
N GLU A 247 -13.94 2.13 22.48
CA GLU A 247 -14.06 3.27 23.36
C GLU A 247 -14.12 4.61 22.61
N GLN A 248 -13.41 4.73 21.48
CA GLN A 248 -13.49 5.91 20.62
C GLN A 248 -14.82 6.03 19.87
N GLU A 249 -15.48 4.91 19.52
CA GLU A 249 -16.78 4.90 18.85
C GLU A 249 -17.95 5.19 19.82
N GLU A 250 -17.84 4.80 21.10
CA GLU A 250 -18.88 5.04 22.12
C GLU A 250 -18.99 6.50 22.58
N PHE A 251 -18.04 7.37 22.21
CA PHE A 251 -18.05 8.78 22.56
C PHE A 251 -18.93 9.66 21.61
N TRP A 252 -19.52 9.11 20.59
CA TRP A 252 -20.36 9.80 19.60
C TRP A 252 -21.79 9.24 19.54
#